data_43fe75c6a40c0331c81905280f731656
#
_entry.id   43fe75c6a40c0331c81905280f731656
#
_cell.length_a   1.000
_cell.length_b   1.000
_cell.length_c   1.000
_cell.angle_alpha   90.00
_cell.angle_beta   90.00
_cell.angle_gamma   90.00
#
_symmetry.space_group_name_H-M   'P 1'
#
loop_
_entity.id
_entity.type
_entity.pdbx_description
1 polymer ?
#
loop_
_entity_poly.entity_id
_entity_poly.type
_entity_poly.pdbx_seq_one_letter_code
_entity_poly.pdbx_strand_id
1 'polypeptide(L)'
;MRNFWLVAKNEYLRTVGRRAFLALTLGVPVLVAIMIGAMALIVQMSERDEPIGFVDQAGVVDASLHATLPDANERVQIREFPDLESGRAAVERGEIQALFVFPPGYPASLETELYYQQRPPGNNAWEDLDDLVRASMLASLPAETRERLLEGPQVTVHDLASGRTFDEGRIVDFLLPFAATFLFLFATMSASGYLLSVVSTEKENRTMEVMITTVTPMQLIGGKTLGLLAATLTQLLVYLLTAVLAVLIAARFVPELQGMQVPWTYLGIVALFFLPAYALLAGIMIAIGAAVTELQQGQQVAGLLNLLFVAPLFMMPL
;
A
#
# COMPACT_ATOMS: atom_id res chain seq x y z
N MET A 1 -22.79 -8.96 37.81
CA MET A 1 -22.56 -9.30 36.40
C MET A 1 -23.55 -8.62 35.44
N ARG A 2 -24.85 -8.57 35.71
CA ARG A 2 -25.86 -7.93 34.82
C ARG A 2 -25.51 -6.47 34.49
N ASN A 3 -25.13 -5.67 35.44
CA ASN A 3 -24.82 -4.25 35.27
C ASN A 3 -23.56 -4.06 34.37
N PHE A 4 -22.53 -4.93 34.49
CA PHE A 4 -21.35 -4.93 33.63
C PHE A 4 -21.71 -5.08 32.14
N TRP A 5 -22.55 -6.06 31.81
CA TRP A 5 -22.99 -6.31 30.43
C TRP A 5 -23.90 -5.21 29.90
N LEU A 6 -24.72 -4.59 30.76
CA LEU A 6 -25.54 -3.46 30.37
C LEU A 6 -24.70 -2.22 30.04
N VAL A 7 -23.64 -1.96 30.81
CA VAL A 7 -22.69 -0.89 30.54
C VAL A 7 -21.94 -1.19 29.21
N ALA A 8 -21.45 -2.40 29.03
CA ALA A 8 -20.73 -2.80 27.80
C ALA A 8 -21.61 -2.64 26.54
N LYS A 9 -22.84 -3.15 26.60
CA LYS A 9 -23.80 -3.03 25.50
C LYS A 9 -24.13 -1.57 25.18
N ASN A 10 -24.38 -0.77 26.21
CA ASN A 10 -24.70 0.64 26.03
C ASN A 10 -23.53 1.40 25.40
N GLU A 11 -22.31 1.18 25.86
CA GLU A 11 -21.12 1.83 25.33
C GLU A 11 -20.83 1.40 23.86
N TYR A 12 -21.00 0.10 23.57
CA TYR A 12 -20.91 -0.41 22.20
C TYR A 12 -21.89 0.31 21.26
N LEU A 13 -23.17 0.29 21.59
CA LEU A 13 -24.21 0.91 20.75
C LEU A 13 -24.01 2.43 20.60
N ARG A 14 -23.61 3.08 21.68
CA ARG A 14 -23.30 4.51 21.68
C ARG A 14 -22.11 4.84 20.78
N THR A 15 -21.07 4.00 20.81
CA THR A 15 -19.84 4.21 20.00
C THR A 15 -20.11 3.93 18.52
N VAL A 16 -20.71 2.79 18.19
CA VAL A 16 -21.01 2.41 16.81
C VAL A 16 -22.02 3.36 16.15
N GLY A 17 -22.97 3.90 16.93
CA GLY A 17 -23.94 4.88 16.45
C GLY A 17 -23.41 6.31 16.29
N ARG A 18 -22.18 6.61 16.71
CA ARG A 18 -21.59 7.95 16.53
C ARG A 18 -21.25 8.21 15.08
N ARG A 19 -21.59 9.39 14.57
CA ARG A 19 -21.22 9.81 13.19
C ARG A 19 -19.72 9.75 12.96
N ALA A 20 -18.89 10.11 13.95
CA ALA A 20 -17.44 10.05 13.86
C ALA A 20 -16.94 8.59 13.69
N PHE A 21 -17.52 7.64 14.42
CA PHE A 21 -17.18 6.23 14.27
C PHE A 21 -17.52 5.71 12.87
N LEU A 22 -18.73 6.00 12.38
CA LEU A 22 -19.16 5.60 11.04
C LEU A 22 -18.29 6.25 9.96
N ALA A 23 -17.98 7.55 10.12
CA ALA A 23 -17.12 8.27 9.18
C ALA A 23 -15.70 7.68 9.13
N LEU A 24 -15.10 7.32 10.26
CA LEU A 24 -13.78 6.68 10.31
C LEU A 24 -13.82 5.24 9.77
N THR A 25 -14.82 4.46 10.20
CA THR A 25 -14.94 3.04 9.84
C THR A 25 -15.18 2.83 8.34
N LEU A 26 -15.98 3.70 7.71
CA LEU A 26 -16.26 3.64 6.27
C LEU A 26 -15.34 4.55 5.47
N GLY A 27 -14.94 5.69 6.03
CA GLY A 27 -14.15 6.70 5.35
C GLY A 27 -12.70 6.26 5.09
N VAL A 28 -12.07 5.57 6.05
CA VAL A 28 -10.68 5.10 5.89
C VAL A 28 -10.55 4.10 4.73
N PRO A 29 -11.34 3.03 4.62
CA PRO A 29 -11.28 2.14 3.46
C PRO A 29 -11.58 2.84 2.14
N VAL A 30 -12.56 3.76 2.13
CA VAL A 30 -12.89 4.54 0.92
C VAL A 30 -11.71 5.43 0.52
N LEU A 31 -11.07 6.09 1.48
CA LEU A 31 -9.89 6.92 1.22
C LEU A 31 -8.73 6.08 0.68
N VAL A 32 -8.46 4.91 1.26
CA VAL A 32 -7.45 3.97 0.76
C VAL A 32 -7.78 3.51 -0.66
N ALA A 33 -9.04 3.16 -0.93
CA ALA A 33 -9.47 2.77 -2.27
C ALA A 33 -9.32 3.91 -3.29
N ILE A 34 -9.63 5.15 -2.89
CA ILE A 34 -9.42 6.35 -3.73
C ILE A 34 -7.92 6.56 -4.00
N MET A 35 -7.06 6.41 -2.98
CA MET A 35 -5.61 6.56 -3.15
C MET A 35 -5.04 5.51 -4.10
N ILE A 36 -5.43 4.24 -3.95
CA ILE A 36 -5.01 3.15 -4.85
C ILE A 36 -5.51 3.42 -6.27
N GLY A 37 -6.79 3.81 -6.43
CA GLY A 37 -7.36 4.14 -7.73
C GLY A 37 -6.69 5.36 -8.38
N ALA A 38 -6.37 6.39 -7.61
CA ALA A 38 -5.64 7.56 -8.10
C ALA A 38 -4.21 7.18 -8.54
N MET A 39 -3.53 6.31 -7.78
CA MET A 39 -2.20 5.83 -8.14
C MET A 39 -2.23 4.99 -9.42
N ALA A 40 -3.19 4.09 -9.57
CA ALA A 40 -3.40 3.32 -10.79
C ALA A 40 -3.69 4.25 -12.00
N LEU A 41 -4.52 5.28 -11.81
CA LEU A 41 -4.80 6.27 -12.83
C LEU A 41 -3.54 7.08 -13.22
N ILE A 42 -2.69 7.44 -12.25
CA ILE A 42 -1.43 8.15 -12.50
C ILE A 42 -0.48 7.26 -13.32
N VAL A 43 -0.37 5.98 -12.96
CA VAL A 43 0.44 5.01 -13.72
C VAL A 43 -0.07 4.92 -15.16
N GLN A 44 -1.36 4.69 -15.35
CA GLN A 44 -1.97 4.62 -16.68
C GLN A 44 -1.84 5.93 -17.49
N MET A 45 -1.94 7.08 -16.83
CA MET A 45 -1.70 8.38 -17.47
C MET A 45 -0.22 8.66 -17.76
N SER A 46 0.69 7.92 -17.15
CA SER A 46 2.14 8.00 -17.41
C SER A 46 2.56 7.13 -18.58
N GLU A 47 1.74 6.15 -18.95
CA GLU A 47 1.91 5.39 -20.18
C GLU A 47 1.56 6.28 -21.38
N ARG A 48 2.39 6.22 -22.41
CA ARG A 48 2.20 6.99 -23.64
C ARG A 48 2.43 6.10 -24.83
N ASP A 49 1.47 6.12 -25.73
CA ASP A 49 1.51 5.37 -26.99
C ASP A 49 2.27 6.09 -28.10
N GLU A 50 2.77 7.33 -27.82
CA GLU A 50 3.54 8.11 -28.79
C GLU A 50 4.87 7.40 -29.09
N PRO A 51 5.30 7.35 -30.37
CA PRO A 51 6.55 6.71 -30.76
C PRO A 51 7.76 7.31 -30.02
N ILE A 52 8.79 6.47 -29.82
CA ILE A 52 10.12 6.93 -29.41
C ILE A 52 11.11 6.79 -30.57
N GLY A 53 12.16 7.59 -30.52
CA GLY A 53 13.25 7.53 -31.48
C GLY A 53 14.56 7.09 -30.84
N PHE A 54 15.44 6.50 -31.63
CA PHE A 54 16.81 6.30 -31.22
C PHE A 54 17.79 6.63 -32.36
N VAL A 55 19.00 6.99 -31.96
CA VAL A 55 20.18 7.14 -32.86
C VAL A 55 21.23 6.19 -32.32
N ASP A 56 21.61 5.24 -33.14
CA ASP A 56 22.64 4.25 -32.80
C ASP A 56 23.96 4.57 -33.45
N GLN A 57 24.87 5.21 -32.71
CA GLN A 57 26.24 5.47 -33.17
C GLN A 57 27.21 4.30 -32.83
N ALA A 58 26.75 3.39 -31.96
CA ALA A 58 27.53 2.25 -31.51
C ALA A 58 27.31 0.99 -32.38
N GLY A 59 26.26 0.96 -33.20
CA GLY A 59 25.88 -0.20 -33.98
C GLY A 59 25.43 -1.41 -33.16
N VAL A 60 24.74 -1.13 -32.02
CA VAL A 60 24.36 -2.17 -31.05
C VAL A 60 22.87 -2.52 -31.14
N VAL A 61 22.02 -1.58 -31.60
CA VAL A 61 20.58 -1.73 -31.60
C VAL A 61 20.07 -2.20 -32.96
N ASP A 62 19.39 -3.34 -32.97
CA ASP A 62 18.72 -3.87 -34.17
C ASP A 62 17.23 -3.65 -34.11
N ALA A 63 16.75 -2.60 -34.79
CA ALA A 63 15.34 -2.26 -34.85
C ALA A 63 14.42 -3.39 -35.34
N SER A 64 14.94 -4.30 -36.15
CA SER A 64 14.14 -5.40 -36.69
C SER A 64 13.69 -6.40 -35.63
N LEU A 65 14.40 -6.47 -34.50
CA LEU A 65 14.07 -7.36 -33.39
C LEU A 65 12.83 -6.89 -32.61
N HIS A 66 12.43 -5.61 -32.71
CA HIS A 66 11.26 -5.10 -32.07
C HIS A 66 9.99 -5.92 -32.38
N ALA A 67 9.81 -6.32 -33.63
CA ALA A 67 8.69 -7.13 -34.08
C ALA A 67 8.73 -8.59 -33.57
N THR A 68 9.84 -9.04 -33.01
CA THR A 68 10.03 -10.41 -32.51
C THR A 68 9.90 -10.49 -30.98
N LEU A 69 9.79 -9.34 -30.31
CA LEU A 69 9.59 -9.31 -28.87
C LEU A 69 8.20 -9.80 -28.48
N PRO A 70 8.03 -10.39 -27.30
CA PRO A 70 6.71 -10.72 -26.78
C PRO A 70 5.82 -9.47 -26.76
N ASP A 71 4.52 -9.62 -27.06
CA ASP A 71 3.52 -8.55 -27.03
C ASP A 71 3.84 -7.32 -27.91
N ALA A 72 4.56 -7.53 -29.01
CA ALA A 72 5.03 -6.45 -29.91
C ALA A 72 3.93 -5.47 -30.38
N ASN A 73 2.64 -5.93 -30.41
CA ASN A 73 1.51 -5.09 -30.81
C ASN A 73 1.04 -4.10 -29.72
N GLU A 74 1.41 -4.35 -28.47
CA GLU A 74 1.06 -3.52 -27.32
C GLU A 74 2.20 -2.56 -26.95
N ARG A 75 3.36 -2.73 -27.58
CA ARG A 75 4.57 -1.94 -27.33
C ARG A 75 4.55 -0.61 -28.07
N VAL A 76 5.28 0.35 -27.53
CA VAL A 76 5.51 1.65 -28.17
C VAL A 76 6.29 1.49 -29.46
N GLN A 77 5.90 2.20 -30.52
CA GLN A 77 6.66 2.19 -31.77
C GLN A 77 8.04 2.81 -31.57
N ILE A 78 9.07 2.09 -31.97
CA ILE A 78 10.46 2.54 -31.90
C ILE A 78 10.95 2.86 -33.31
N ARG A 79 11.49 4.08 -33.52
CA ARG A 79 11.97 4.57 -34.84
C ARG A 79 13.46 4.88 -34.78
N GLU A 80 14.18 4.36 -35.72
CA GLU A 80 15.60 4.69 -35.92
C GLU A 80 15.75 6.00 -36.67
N PHE A 81 16.67 6.85 -36.22
CA PHE A 81 17.08 8.06 -36.92
C PHE A 81 18.55 8.02 -37.31
N PRO A 82 18.90 8.55 -38.52
CA PRO A 82 20.25 8.46 -39.03
C PRO A 82 21.24 9.35 -38.26
N ASP A 83 20.77 10.43 -37.68
CA ASP A 83 21.59 11.40 -36.94
C ASP A 83 20.81 12.13 -35.84
N LEU A 84 21.57 12.78 -34.96
CA LEU A 84 21.02 13.53 -33.82
C LEU A 84 20.11 14.69 -34.25
N GLU A 85 20.43 15.38 -35.37
CA GLU A 85 19.66 16.56 -35.79
C GLU A 85 18.25 16.16 -36.25
N SER A 86 18.14 15.11 -37.07
CA SER A 86 16.86 14.61 -37.56
C SER A 86 15.99 14.08 -36.41
N GLY A 87 16.60 13.38 -35.44
CA GLY A 87 15.91 12.90 -34.26
C GLY A 87 15.41 14.02 -33.35
N ARG A 88 16.25 15.03 -33.07
CA ARG A 88 15.85 16.23 -32.29
C ARG A 88 14.72 17.01 -32.97
N ALA A 89 14.81 17.21 -34.29
CA ALA A 89 13.75 17.86 -35.04
C ALA A 89 12.42 17.09 -34.95
N ALA A 90 12.44 15.76 -34.90
CA ALA A 90 11.24 14.95 -34.69
C ALA A 90 10.64 15.13 -33.27
N VAL A 91 11.48 15.25 -32.23
CA VAL A 91 11.03 15.60 -30.87
C VAL A 91 10.39 16.99 -30.84
N GLU A 92 11.02 17.99 -31.48
CA GLU A 92 10.51 19.37 -31.52
C GLU A 92 9.18 19.48 -32.27
N ARG A 93 8.98 18.65 -33.30
CA ARG A 93 7.68 18.58 -34.03
C ARG A 93 6.63 17.74 -33.32
N GLY A 94 6.97 17.07 -32.23
CA GLY A 94 6.05 16.19 -31.49
C GLY A 94 5.74 14.87 -32.24
N GLU A 95 6.59 14.44 -33.18
CA GLU A 95 6.43 13.17 -33.91
C GLU A 95 6.85 11.97 -33.06
N ILE A 96 7.72 12.20 -32.09
CA ILE A 96 8.19 11.24 -31.08
C ILE A 96 8.20 11.90 -29.70
N GLN A 97 7.93 11.13 -28.66
CA GLN A 97 7.93 11.64 -27.28
C GLN A 97 9.34 11.89 -26.74
N ALA A 98 10.33 11.13 -27.21
CA ALA A 98 11.70 11.23 -26.78
C ALA A 98 12.66 10.59 -27.81
N LEU A 99 13.92 11.03 -27.76
CA LEU A 99 15.02 10.48 -28.57
C LEU A 99 16.12 9.97 -27.65
N PHE A 100 16.53 8.72 -27.85
CA PHE A 100 17.65 8.10 -27.17
C PHE A 100 18.85 8.04 -28.09
N VAL A 101 20.03 8.37 -27.60
CA VAL A 101 21.26 8.36 -28.38
C VAL A 101 22.25 7.42 -27.72
N PHE A 102 22.66 6.41 -28.47
CA PHE A 102 23.68 5.44 -28.07
C PHE A 102 25.04 5.87 -28.64
N PRO A 103 25.93 6.46 -27.83
CA PRO A 103 27.24 6.93 -28.29
C PRO A 103 28.15 5.75 -28.68
N PRO A 104 29.24 5.99 -29.45
CA PRO A 104 30.13 4.92 -29.89
C PRO A 104 30.75 4.06 -28.77
N GLY A 105 30.82 4.63 -27.55
CA GLY A 105 31.32 3.95 -26.34
C GLY A 105 30.28 3.14 -25.58
N TYR A 106 29.05 3.13 -26.02
CA TYR A 106 27.92 2.52 -25.28
C TYR A 106 28.16 1.08 -24.83
N PRO A 107 28.68 0.16 -25.64
CA PRO A 107 28.87 -1.23 -25.21
C PRO A 107 29.72 -1.39 -23.93
N ALA A 108 30.61 -0.41 -23.68
CA ALA A 108 31.48 -0.42 -22.51
C ALA A 108 30.98 0.47 -21.37
N SER A 109 30.41 1.64 -21.68
CA SER A 109 29.96 2.61 -20.67
C SER A 109 28.55 2.35 -20.18
N LEU A 110 27.70 1.79 -21.03
CA LEU A 110 26.24 1.65 -20.84
C LEU A 110 25.54 3.00 -20.62
N GLU A 111 26.18 4.10 -21.04
CA GLU A 111 25.64 5.45 -20.93
C GLU A 111 24.87 5.82 -22.20
N THR A 112 23.64 6.31 -22.04
CA THR A 112 22.74 6.75 -23.13
C THR A 112 22.32 8.18 -22.87
N GLU A 113 22.27 9.02 -23.90
CA GLU A 113 21.73 10.37 -23.80
C GLU A 113 20.23 10.37 -24.15
N LEU A 114 19.43 11.13 -23.38
CA LEU A 114 18.01 11.26 -23.58
C LEU A 114 17.64 12.70 -23.90
N TYR A 115 16.91 12.91 -25.01
CA TYR A 115 16.37 14.20 -25.43
C TYR A 115 14.84 14.14 -25.43
N TYR A 116 14.18 15.07 -24.71
CA TYR A 116 12.73 15.24 -24.71
C TYR A 116 12.37 16.73 -24.57
N GLN A 117 11.14 17.14 -24.89
CA GLN A 117 10.79 18.56 -24.91
C GLN A 117 10.12 19.04 -23.62
N GLN A 118 9.01 18.45 -23.22
CA GLN A 118 8.20 18.93 -22.09
C GLN A 118 8.13 17.97 -20.92
N ARG A 119 8.00 16.69 -21.19
CA ARG A 119 7.87 15.61 -20.20
C ARG A 119 8.77 14.45 -20.60
N PRO A 120 9.33 13.75 -19.61
CA PRO A 120 10.08 12.52 -19.89
C PRO A 120 9.20 11.47 -20.58
N PRO A 121 9.77 10.50 -21.29
CA PRO A 121 9.03 9.40 -21.90
C PRO A 121 8.27 8.59 -20.86
N GLY A 122 7.20 7.93 -21.29
CA GLY A 122 6.42 7.03 -20.44
C GLY A 122 7.23 5.84 -19.93
N ASN A 123 6.81 5.18 -18.86
CA ASN A 123 7.51 4.02 -18.32
C ASN A 123 7.56 2.88 -19.34
N ASN A 124 6.46 2.65 -20.08
CA ASN A 124 6.39 1.68 -21.17
C ASN A 124 7.47 1.91 -22.24
N ALA A 125 7.73 3.18 -22.57
CA ALA A 125 8.78 3.53 -23.55
C ALA A 125 10.20 3.18 -23.07
N TRP A 126 10.46 3.30 -21.76
CA TRP A 126 11.73 2.86 -21.17
C TRP A 126 11.89 1.35 -21.21
N GLU A 127 10.83 0.61 -20.81
CA GLU A 127 10.82 -0.85 -20.79
C GLU A 127 10.99 -1.41 -22.20
N ASP A 128 10.24 -0.89 -23.18
CA ASP A 128 10.29 -1.35 -24.56
C ASP A 128 11.65 -1.10 -25.22
N LEU A 129 12.28 0.04 -24.92
CA LEU A 129 13.62 0.32 -25.43
C LEU A 129 14.68 -0.58 -24.76
N ASP A 130 14.60 -0.78 -23.44
CA ASP A 130 15.54 -1.63 -22.71
C ASP A 130 15.47 -3.08 -23.22
N ASP A 131 14.25 -3.59 -23.44
CA ASP A 131 14.02 -4.92 -24.00
C ASP A 131 14.60 -5.04 -25.42
N LEU A 132 14.42 -4.01 -26.27
CA LEU A 132 15.01 -4.00 -27.61
C LEU A 132 16.55 -4.00 -27.58
N VAL A 133 17.13 -3.17 -26.71
CA VAL A 133 18.58 -3.11 -26.53
C VAL A 133 19.12 -4.44 -26.02
N ARG A 134 18.49 -5.04 -25.02
CA ARG A 134 18.85 -6.36 -24.48
C ARG A 134 18.73 -7.44 -25.57
N ALA A 135 17.63 -7.47 -26.31
CA ALA A 135 17.44 -8.41 -27.39
C ALA A 135 18.52 -8.27 -28.47
N SER A 136 18.89 -7.02 -28.80
CA SER A 136 19.96 -6.72 -29.79
C SER A 136 21.32 -7.18 -29.28
N MET A 137 21.68 -6.90 -28.03
CA MET A 137 22.93 -7.36 -27.43
C MET A 137 23.02 -8.90 -27.35
N LEU A 138 21.89 -9.57 -27.21
CA LEU A 138 21.78 -11.03 -27.13
C LEU A 138 21.52 -11.69 -28.51
N ALA A 139 21.51 -10.91 -29.59
CA ALA A 139 21.16 -11.39 -30.94
C ALA A 139 22.07 -12.52 -31.46
N SER A 140 23.31 -12.58 -30.99
CA SER A 140 24.26 -13.64 -31.34
C SER A 140 23.95 -15.00 -30.69
N LEU A 141 23.05 -15.04 -29.72
CA LEU A 141 22.66 -16.26 -29.00
C LEU A 141 21.50 -16.99 -29.72
N PRO A 142 21.39 -18.33 -29.56
CA PRO A 142 20.23 -19.07 -30.03
C PRO A 142 18.93 -18.48 -29.48
N ALA A 143 17.85 -18.47 -30.29
CA ALA A 143 16.58 -17.86 -29.97
C ALA A 143 16.01 -18.31 -28.59
N GLU A 144 16.08 -19.62 -28.32
CA GLU A 144 15.63 -20.19 -27.06
C GLU A 144 16.43 -19.67 -25.83
N THR A 145 17.73 -19.47 -25.99
CA THR A 145 18.60 -18.94 -24.93
C THR A 145 18.34 -17.46 -24.71
N ARG A 146 18.13 -16.72 -25.80
CA ARG A 146 17.80 -15.29 -25.75
C ARG A 146 16.47 -15.04 -25.04
N GLU A 147 15.43 -15.80 -25.41
CA GLU A 147 14.11 -15.69 -24.78
C GLU A 147 14.20 -15.95 -23.27
N ARG A 148 14.90 -17.00 -22.85
CA ARG A 148 15.14 -17.29 -21.44
C ARG A 148 15.93 -16.21 -20.70
N LEU A 149 16.87 -15.55 -21.37
CA LEU A 149 17.65 -14.45 -20.78
C LEU A 149 16.84 -13.14 -20.69
N LEU A 150 15.92 -12.92 -21.64
CA LEU A 150 14.99 -11.77 -21.61
C LEU A 150 13.92 -11.93 -20.52
N GLU A 151 13.38 -13.14 -20.38
CA GLU A 151 12.41 -13.43 -19.30
C GLU A 151 13.05 -13.42 -17.91
N GLY A 152 14.36 -13.59 -17.84
CA GLY A 152 15.10 -13.70 -16.59
C GLY A 152 14.87 -15.03 -15.85
N PRO A 153 15.53 -15.23 -14.71
CA PRO A 153 15.31 -16.42 -13.89
C PRO A 153 13.94 -16.35 -13.22
N GLN A 154 13.13 -17.39 -13.37
CA GLN A 154 11.92 -17.57 -12.58
C GLN A 154 12.32 -17.97 -11.15
N VAL A 155 12.35 -17.00 -10.24
CA VAL A 155 12.74 -17.24 -8.86
C VAL A 155 11.50 -17.54 -8.01
N THR A 156 11.41 -18.77 -7.53
CA THR A 156 10.44 -19.14 -6.51
C THR A 156 11.07 -18.98 -5.13
N VAL A 157 10.64 -18.00 -4.38
CA VAL A 157 11.15 -17.74 -3.04
C VAL A 157 10.44 -18.67 -2.05
N HIS A 158 11.18 -19.53 -1.38
CA HIS A 158 10.69 -20.36 -0.29
C HIS A 158 11.09 -19.72 1.04
N ASP A 159 10.13 -19.17 1.77
CA ASP A 159 10.35 -18.73 3.14
C ASP A 159 10.37 -19.96 4.06
N LEU A 160 11.56 -20.32 4.50
CA LEU A 160 11.78 -21.48 5.36
C LEU A 160 11.18 -21.31 6.76
N ALA A 161 10.97 -20.08 7.21
CA ALA A 161 10.40 -19.80 8.53
C ALA A 161 8.87 -19.96 8.53
N SER A 162 8.20 -19.50 7.47
CA SER A 162 6.74 -19.56 7.35
C SER A 162 6.23 -20.73 6.49
N GLY A 163 7.12 -21.40 5.74
CA GLY A 163 6.78 -22.44 4.77
C GLY A 163 6.03 -21.94 3.54
N ARG A 164 6.06 -20.63 3.29
CA ARG A 164 5.38 -19.99 2.17
C ARG A 164 6.25 -19.97 0.93
N THR A 165 5.60 -20.07 -0.21
CA THR A 165 6.24 -19.89 -1.52
C THR A 165 5.69 -18.63 -2.15
N PHE A 166 6.57 -17.77 -2.66
CA PHE A 166 6.24 -16.54 -3.38
C PHE A 166 6.90 -16.57 -4.74
N ASP A 167 6.23 -16.04 -5.76
CA ASP A 167 6.88 -15.70 -7.01
C ASP A 167 7.55 -14.33 -6.85
N GLU A 168 8.82 -14.23 -7.23
CA GLU A 168 9.57 -12.98 -7.18
C GLU A 168 8.92 -11.98 -8.15
N GLY A 169 8.66 -10.74 -7.65
CA GLY A 169 8.05 -9.67 -8.45
C GLY A 169 6.57 -9.42 -8.18
N ARG A 170 5.90 -10.22 -7.37
CA ARG A 170 4.52 -9.93 -6.99
C ARG A 170 4.45 -8.88 -5.87
N ILE A 171 4.53 -7.60 -6.25
CA ILE A 171 4.27 -6.44 -5.38
C ILE A 171 2.99 -6.64 -4.56
N VAL A 172 2.03 -7.37 -5.12
CA VAL A 172 0.75 -7.67 -4.51
C VAL A 172 0.86 -8.49 -3.23
N ASP A 173 1.81 -9.44 -3.16
CA ASP A 173 2.00 -10.29 -1.98
C ASP A 173 2.56 -9.49 -0.79
N PHE A 174 3.20 -8.35 -1.05
CA PHE A 174 3.61 -7.37 -0.05
C PHE A 174 2.48 -6.39 0.30
N LEU A 175 1.70 -5.94 -0.70
CA LEU A 175 0.64 -4.93 -0.52
C LEU A 175 -0.45 -5.38 0.46
N LEU A 176 -0.86 -6.65 0.42
CA LEU A 176 -1.94 -7.12 1.28
C LEU A 176 -1.56 -7.14 2.77
N PRO A 177 -0.40 -7.73 3.20
CA PRO A 177 0.06 -7.63 4.58
C PRO A 177 0.29 -6.19 5.02
N PHE A 178 0.85 -5.34 4.15
CA PHE A 178 1.06 -3.92 4.42
C PHE A 178 -0.27 -3.20 4.66
N ALA A 179 -1.24 -3.35 3.77
CA ALA A 179 -2.58 -2.76 3.92
C ALA A 179 -3.28 -3.26 5.18
N ALA A 180 -3.20 -4.56 5.49
CA ALA A 180 -3.77 -5.13 6.71
C ALA A 180 -3.13 -4.54 7.97
N THR A 181 -1.79 -4.39 7.99
CA THR A 181 -1.06 -3.76 9.09
C THR A 181 -1.47 -2.30 9.27
N PHE A 182 -1.59 -1.57 8.17
CA PHE A 182 -2.00 -0.16 8.17
C PHE A 182 -3.42 0.01 8.73
N LEU A 183 -4.37 -0.79 8.26
CA LEU A 183 -5.75 -0.78 8.76
C LEU A 183 -5.82 -1.16 10.24
N PHE A 184 -5.02 -2.13 10.67
CA PHE A 184 -4.88 -2.51 12.07
C PHE A 184 -4.36 -1.35 12.93
N LEU A 185 -3.34 -0.64 12.49
CA LEU A 185 -2.82 0.55 13.17
C LEU A 185 -3.89 1.64 13.28
N PHE A 186 -4.63 1.91 12.20
CA PHE A 186 -5.73 2.88 12.24
C PHE A 186 -6.82 2.50 13.23
N ALA A 187 -7.22 1.24 13.28
CA ALA A 187 -8.18 0.75 14.26
C ALA A 187 -7.68 0.93 15.70
N THR A 188 -6.40 0.63 15.93
CA THR A 188 -5.75 0.77 17.24
C THR A 188 -5.67 2.24 17.67
N MET A 189 -5.28 3.13 16.76
CA MET A 189 -5.25 4.58 17.03
C MET A 189 -6.64 5.15 17.33
N SER A 190 -7.66 4.71 16.58
CA SER A 190 -9.05 5.10 16.84
C SER A 190 -9.51 4.64 18.22
N ALA A 191 -9.17 3.39 18.58
CA ALA A 191 -9.49 2.83 19.90
C ALA A 191 -8.84 3.61 21.04
N SER A 192 -7.58 4.07 20.85
CA SER A 192 -6.83 4.87 21.81
C SER A 192 -7.61 6.12 22.27
N GLY A 193 -8.15 6.88 21.30
CA GLY A 193 -8.95 8.07 21.60
C GLY A 193 -10.23 7.76 22.39
N TYR A 194 -10.92 6.67 22.07
CA TYR A 194 -12.11 6.25 22.80
C TYR A 194 -11.78 5.76 24.21
N LEU A 195 -10.71 4.97 24.37
CA LEU A 195 -10.26 4.44 25.67
C LEU A 195 -9.85 5.55 26.62
N LEU A 196 -9.14 6.56 26.14
CA LEU A 196 -8.78 7.74 26.91
C LEU A 196 -10.04 8.43 27.48
N SER A 197 -11.10 8.53 26.67
CA SER A 197 -12.35 9.20 27.07
C SER A 197 -13.15 8.43 28.13
N VAL A 198 -12.84 7.14 28.37
CA VAL A 198 -13.56 6.30 29.36
C VAL A 198 -13.55 6.92 30.76
N VAL A 199 -12.41 7.50 31.15
CA VAL A 199 -12.26 8.10 32.50
C VAL A 199 -12.33 9.63 32.44
N SER A 200 -11.68 10.25 31.46
CA SER A 200 -11.55 11.71 31.37
C SER A 200 -12.92 12.42 31.25
N THR A 201 -13.78 11.91 30.35
CA THR A 201 -15.10 12.53 30.14
C THR A 201 -16.01 12.44 31.37
N GLU A 202 -15.87 11.38 32.17
CA GLU A 202 -16.67 11.22 33.39
C GLU A 202 -16.18 12.08 34.54
N LYS A 203 -14.86 12.33 34.61
CA LYS A 203 -14.29 13.31 35.56
C LYS A 203 -14.79 14.72 35.22
N GLU A 204 -14.76 15.13 33.94
CA GLU A 204 -15.24 16.46 33.52
C GLU A 204 -16.73 16.68 33.83
N ASN A 205 -17.55 15.67 33.59
CA ASN A 205 -19.01 15.80 33.72
C ASN A 205 -19.56 15.52 35.13
N ARG A 206 -18.71 15.24 36.12
CA ARG A 206 -19.11 14.83 37.50
C ARG A 206 -20.11 13.68 37.55
N THR A 207 -20.30 12.96 36.45
CA THR A 207 -21.23 11.82 36.37
C THR A 207 -20.77 10.64 37.21
N MET A 208 -19.49 10.58 37.54
CA MET A 208 -18.92 9.57 38.43
C MET A 208 -19.56 9.55 39.79
N GLU A 209 -19.87 10.72 40.37
CA GLU A 209 -20.47 10.83 41.72
C GLU A 209 -21.86 10.17 41.80
N VAL A 210 -22.63 10.28 40.72
CA VAL A 210 -23.99 9.67 40.68
C VAL A 210 -23.89 8.17 40.29
N MET A 211 -22.98 7.79 39.41
CA MET A 211 -22.85 6.41 38.94
C MET A 211 -22.27 5.46 39.99
N ILE A 212 -21.36 5.93 40.86
CA ILE A 212 -20.75 5.12 41.95
C ILE A 212 -21.80 4.62 42.95
N THR A 213 -22.92 5.28 43.07
CA THR A 213 -24.01 4.83 43.99
C THR A 213 -24.76 3.60 43.45
N THR A 214 -24.68 3.32 42.14
CA THR A 214 -25.48 2.27 41.49
C THR A 214 -24.62 1.16 40.86
N VAL A 215 -23.36 1.44 40.50
CA VAL A 215 -22.44 0.53 39.83
C VAL A 215 -21.05 0.64 40.43
N THR A 216 -20.34 -0.50 40.61
CA THR A 216 -18.96 -0.43 41.09
C THR A 216 -18.02 0.13 40.03
N PRO A 217 -16.92 0.83 40.41
CA PRO A 217 -15.95 1.37 39.47
C PRO A 217 -15.41 0.31 38.47
N MET A 218 -15.21 -0.91 38.98
CA MET A 218 -14.74 -2.04 38.13
C MET A 218 -15.78 -2.44 37.10
N GLN A 219 -17.07 -2.43 37.44
CA GLN A 219 -18.15 -2.74 36.49
C GLN A 219 -18.31 -1.64 35.46
N LEU A 220 -18.13 -0.39 35.85
CA LEU A 220 -18.23 0.76 34.96
C LEU A 220 -17.06 0.78 33.96
N ILE A 221 -15.82 0.85 34.46
CA ILE A 221 -14.60 0.94 33.61
C ILE A 221 -14.45 -0.31 32.75
N GLY A 222 -14.56 -1.48 33.39
CA GLY A 222 -14.44 -2.74 32.66
C GLY A 222 -15.54 -2.96 31.60
N GLY A 223 -16.79 -2.61 31.94
CA GLY A 223 -17.91 -2.66 31.00
C GLY A 223 -17.69 -1.73 29.79
N LYS A 224 -17.29 -0.48 30.07
CA LYS A 224 -16.95 0.47 28.97
C LYS A 224 -15.81 -0.02 28.10
N THR A 225 -14.72 -0.47 28.72
CA THR A 225 -13.56 -1.01 27.97
C THR A 225 -13.96 -2.20 27.09
N LEU A 226 -14.81 -3.11 27.59
CA LEU A 226 -15.33 -4.23 26.80
C LEU A 226 -16.26 -3.76 25.67
N GLY A 227 -17.11 -2.78 25.92
CA GLY A 227 -17.96 -2.19 24.88
C GLY A 227 -17.15 -1.55 23.75
N LEU A 228 -16.08 -0.84 24.10
CA LEU A 228 -15.15 -0.24 23.14
C LEU A 228 -14.32 -1.31 22.39
N LEU A 229 -13.90 -2.39 23.06
CA LEU A 229 -13.28 -3.54 22.41
C LEU A 229 -14.19 -4.12 21.33
N ALA A 230 -15.46 -4.35 21.66
CA ALA A 230 -16.43 -4.85 20.70
C ALA A 230 -16.62 -3.89 19.52
N ALA A 231 -16.64 -2.57 19.74
CA ALA A 231 -16.71 -1.58 18.68
C ALA A 231 -15.45 -1.61 17.78
N THR A 232 -14.25 -1.71 18.37
CA THR A 232 -12.99 -1.83 17.60
C THR A 232 -12.93 -3.12 16.80
N LEU A 233 -13.40 -4.24 17.36
CA LEU A 233 -13.49 -5.51 16.61
C LEU A 233 -14.48 -5.39 15.44
N THR A 234 -15.61 -4.69 15.63
CA THR A 234 -16.54 -4.38 14.53
C THR A 234 -15.87 -3.54 13.45
N GLN A 235 -15.09 -2.55 13.81
CA GLN A 235 -14.32 -1.71 12.89
C GLN A 235 -13.30 -2.55 12.09
N LEU A 236 -12.54 -3.40 12.76
CA LEU A 236 -11.59 -4.31 12.11
C LEU A 236 -12.28 -5.28 11.13
N LEU A 237 -13.44 -5.82 11.53
CA LEU A 237 -14.23 -6.69 10.65
C LEU A 237 -14.68 -5.95 9.38
N VAL A 238 -15.15 -4.71 9.52
CA VAL A 238 -15.53 -3.87 8.36
C VAL A 238 -14.31 -3.61 7.48
N TYR A 239 -13.16 -3.30 8.07
CA TYR A 239 -11.92 -3.09 7.32
C TYR A 239 -11.49 -4.34 6.54
N LEU A 240 -11.54 -5.50 7.18
CA LEU A 240 -11.22 -6.77 6.54
C LEU A 240 -12.17 -7.06 5.37
N LEU A 241 -13.48 -6.92 5.59
CA LEU A 241 -14.49 -7.14 4.55
C LEU A 241 -14.33 -6.18 3.37
N THR A 242 -14.07 -4.91 3.62
CA THR A 242 -13.84 -3.92 2.56
C THR A 242 -12.53 -4.16 1.82
N ALA A 243 -11.47 -4.60 2.50
CA ALA A 243 -10.20 -4.97 1.86
C ALA A 243 -10.37 -6.18 0.95
N VAL A 244 -11.03 -7.25 1.42
CA VAL A 244 -11.31 -8.43 0.61
C VAL A 244 -12.18 -8.08 -0.61
N LEU A 245 -13.21 -7.26 -0.41
CA LEU A 245 -14.07 -6.81 -1.51
C LEU A 245 -13.29 -5.98 -2.54
N ALA A 246 -12.43 -5.09 -2.08
CA ALA A 246 -11.58 -4.27 -2.95
C ALA A 246 -10.66 -5.13 -3.81
N VAL A 247 -10.02 -6.15 -3.21
CA VAL A 247 -9.18 -7.10 -3.94
C VAL A 247 -9.98 -7.90 -4.97
N LEU A 248 -11.15 -8.40 -4.60
CA LEU A 248 -12.02 -9.16 -5.53
C LEU A 248 -12.49 -8.31 -6.72
N ILE A 249 -12.74 -7.03 -6.49
CA ILE A 249 -13.10 -6.09 -7.56
C ILE A 249 -11.86 -5.79 -8.43
N ALA A 250 -10.73 -5.46 -7.81
CA ALA A 250 -9.49 -5.12 -8.50
C ALA A 250 -8.97 -6.30 -9.36
N ALA A 251 -9.10 -7.54 -8.89
CA ALA A 251 -8.71 -8.74 -9.63
C ALA A 251 -9.46 -8.95 -10.96
N ARG A 252 -10.54 -8.22 -11.20
CA ARG A 252 -11.23 -8.22 -12.50
C ARG A 252 -10.58 -7.32 -13.55
N PHE A 253 -9.82 -6.32 -13.09
CA PHE A 253 -9.21 -5.29 -13.92
C PHE A 253 -7.69 -5.41 -14.00
N VAL A 254 -7.08 -6.07 -13.02
CA VAL A 254 -5.63 -6.19 -12.86
C VAL A 254 -5.29 -7.68 -12.84
N PRO A 255 -4.73 -8.23 -13.95
CA PRO A 255 -4.41 -9.66 -14.09
C PRO A 255 -3.47 -10.17 -12.99
N GLU A 256 -2.52 -9.36 -12.55
CA GLU A 256 -1.53 -9.67 -11.52
C GLU A 256 -2.18 -9.98 -10.15
N LEU A 257 -3.40 -9.51 -9.93
CA LEU A 257 -4.19 -9.80 -8.73
C LEU A 257 -4.94 -11.14 -8.83
N GLN A 258 -5.00 -11.74 -10.01
CA GLN A 258 -5.63 -13.03 -10.21
C GLN A 258 -4.73 -14.12 -9.63
N GLY A 259 -5.26 -14.89 -8.69
CA GLY A 259 -4.49 -15.94 -8.00
C GLY A 259 -3.86 -15.51 -6.69
N MET A 260 -4.11 -14.27 -6.23
CA MET A 260 -3.65 -13.82 -4.92
C MET A 260 -4.25 -14.69 -3.80
N GLN A 261 -3.39 -15.28 -2.99
CA GLN A 261 -3.81 -16.08 -1.84
C GLN A 261 -3.95 -15.20 -0.60
N VAL A 262 -5.14 -15.24 0.02
CA VAL A 262 -5.37 -14.55 1.29
C VAL A 262 -4.48 -15.19 2.36
N PRO A 263 -3.63 -14.42 3.06
CA PRO A 263 -2.71 -14.96 4.07
C PRO A 263 -3.43 -15.24 5.39
N TRP A 264 -4.25 -16.29 5.43
CA TRP A 264 -5.07 -16.65 6.59
C TRP A 264 -4.27 -16.84 7.87
N THR A 265 -3.07 -17.43 7.76
CA THR A 265 -2.16 -17.62 8.91
C THR A 265 -1.73 -16.26 9.48
N TYR A 266 -1.35 -15.31 8.61
CA TYR A 266 -0.98 -13.97 9.03
C TYR A 266 -2.16 -13.25 9.71
N LEU A 267 -3.35 -13.29 9.11
CA LEU A 267 -4.55 -12.69 9.69
C LEU A 267 -4.91 -13.33 11.04
N GLY A 268 -4.73 -14.64 11.18
CA GLY A 268 -4.92 -15.36 12.45
C GLY A 268 -3.92 -14.92 13.54
N ILE A 269 -2.66 -14.72 13.18
CA ILE A 269 -1.62 -14.21 14.10
C ILE A 269 -1.97 -12.78 14.52
N VAL A 270 -2.32 -11.91 13.57
CA VAL A 270 -2.74 -10.52 13.86
C VAL A 270 -3.93 -10.50 14.81
N ALA A 271 -4.96 -11.32 14.58
CA ALA A 271 -6.13 -11.43 15.44
C ALA A 271 -5.77 -11.94 16.84
N LEU A 272 -4.84 -12.90 16.97
CA LEU A 272 -4.37 -13.43 18.26
C LEU A 272 -3.64 -12.36 19.07
N PHE A 273 -2.75 -11.61 18.43
CA PHE A 273 -1.99 -10.54 19.09
C PHE A 273 -2.80 -9.29 19.36
N PHE A 274 -3.92 -9.10 18.66
CA PHE A 274 -4.78 -7.93 18.84
C PHE A 274 -5.31 -7.81 20.27
N LEU A 275 -5.78 -8.89 20.88
CA LEU A 275 -6.37 -8.86 22.22
C LEU A 275 -5.38 -8.39 23.32
N PRO A 276 -4.16 -8.97 23.44
CA PRO A 276 -3.18 -8.49 24.40
C PRO A 276 -2.69 -7.07 24.11
N ALA A 277 -2.49 -6.71 22.82
CA ALA A 277 -2.12 -5.36 22.43
C ALA A 277 -3.20 -4.33 22.82
N TYR A 278 -4.46 -4.65 22.54
CA TYR A 278 -5.59 -3.82 22.95
C TYR A 278 -5.69 -3.69 24.48
N ALA A 279 -5.50 -4.78 25.23
CA ALA A 279 -5.55 -4.75 26.70
C ALA A 279 -4.43 -3.86 27.27
N LEU A 280 -3.23 -3.94 26.72
CA LEU A 280 -2.10 -3.06 27.08
C LEU A 280 -2.43 -1.59 26.78
N LEU A 281 -2.89 -1.32 25.56
CA LEU A 281 -3.30 0.03 25.15
C LEU A 281 -4.42 0.58 26.05
N ALA A 282 -5.42 -0.24 26.35
CA ALA A 282 -6.52 0.14 27.24
C ALA A 282 -6.00 0.51 28.64
N GLY A 283 -5.12 -0.30 29.20
CA GLY A 283 -4.48 -0.01 30.49
C GLY A 283 -3.74 1.32 30.50
N ILE A 284 -2.93 1.58 29.48
CA ILE A 284 -2.16 2.83 29.35
C ILE A 284 -3.10 4.02 29.17
N MET A 285 -4.08 3.95 28.28
CA MET A 285 -5.00 5.06 28.00
C MET A 285 -5.91 5.39 29.17
N ILE A 286 -6.37 4.38 29.89
CA ILE A 286 -7.15 4.56 31.13
C ILE A 286 -6.28 5.20 32.22
N ALA A 287 -5.01 4.79 32.36
CA ALA A 287 -4.09 5.38 33.33
C ALA A 287 -3.82 6.86 33.02
N ILE A 288 -3.58 7.21 31.76
CA ILE A 288 -3.42 8.60 31.30
C ILE A 288 -4.71 9.39 31.61
N GLY A 289 -5.88 8.85 31.22
CA GLY A 289 -7.16 9.50 31.48
C GLY A 289 -7.42 9.73 32.97
N ALA A 290 -6.95 8.84 33.84
CA ALA A 290 -7.03 9.03 35.30
C ALA A 290 -6.05 10.10 35.82
N ALA A 291 -4.89 10.24 35.21
CA ALA A 291 -3.82 11.17 35.61
C ALA A 291 -4.10 12.62 35.18
N VAL A 292 -4.65 12.82 33.98
CA VAL A 292 -4.92 14.16 33.43
C VAL A 292 -6.16 14.80 34.01
N THR A 293 -6.18 16.12 34.07
CA THR A 293 -7.34 16.91 34.53
C THR A 293 -8.31 17.24 33.39
N GLU A 294 -7.79 17.39 32.18
CA GLU A 294 -8.53 17.76 30.98
C GLU A 294 -8.34 16.74 29.89
N LEU A 295 -9.40 16.44 29.13
CA LEU A 295 -9.35 15.50 28.00
C LEU A 295 -8.31 15.90 26.93
N GLN A 296 -8.15 17.21 26.68
CA GLN A 296 -7.22 17.75 25.68
C GLN A 296 -5.76 17.44 26.02
N GLN A 297 -5.36 17.55 27.29
CA GLN A 297 -4.02 17.17 27.75
C GLN A 297 -3.76 15.68 27.55
N GLY A 298 -4.76 14.86 27.88
CA GLY A 298 -4.70 13.42 27.64
C GLY A 298 -4.53 13.06 26.19
N GLN A 299 -5.22 13.76 25.27
CA GLN A 299 -5.09 13.54 23.82
C GLN A 299 -3.69 13.87 23.29
N GLN A 300 -3.03 14.91 23.81
CA GLN A 300 -1.64 15.23 23.43
C GLN A 300 -0.68 14.12 23.84
N VAL A 301 -0.80 13.61 25.07
CA VAL A 301 0.04 12.49 25.55
C VAL A 301 -0.26 11.21 24.77
N ALA A 302 -1.53 10.91 24.52
CA ALA A 302 -1.94 9.78 23.70
C ALA A 302 -1.43 9.87 22.26
N GLY A 303 -1.38 11.08 21.68
CA GLY A 303 -0.80 11.34 20.36
C GLY A 303 0.67 10.97 20.29
N LEU A 304 1.48 11.36 21.29
CA LEU A 304 2.89 10.97 21.35
C LEU A 304 3.08 9.46 21.48
N LEU A 305 2.25 8.79 22.31
CA LEU A 305 2.29 7.33 22.43
C LEU A 305 1.87 6.64 21.13
N ASN A 306 0.88 7.17 20.42
CA ASN A 306 0.48 6.62 19.12
C ASN A 306 1.61 6.70 18.09
N LEU A 307 2.44 7.75 18.09
CA LEU A 307 3.65 7.82 17.27
C LEU A 307 4.63 6.69 17.58
N LEU A 308 4.78 6.31 18.85
CA LEU A 308 5.62 5.18 19.26
C LEU A 308 5.11 3.86 18.67
N PHE A 309 3.80 3.66 18.60
CA PHE A 309 3.20 2.46 17.99
C PHE A 309 3.35 2.43 16.46
N VAL A 310 3.48 3.58 15.83
CA VAL A 310 3.69 3.69 14.37
C VAL A 310 5.19 3.56 14.01
N ALA A 311 6.10 3.87 14.94
CA ALA A 311 7.54 3.82 14.69
C ALA A 311 8.06 2.50 14.08
N PRO A 312 7.61 1.30 14.51
CA PRO A 312 8.04 0.03 13.90
C PRO A 312 7.72 -0.08 12.41
N LEU A 313 6.67 0.60 11.92
CA LEU A 313 6.30 0.59 10.50
C LEU A 313 7.41 1.20 9.63
N PHE A 314 8.07 2.25 10.15
CA PHE A 314 9.18 2.91 9.46
C PHE A 314 10.52 2.17 9.60
N MET A 315 10.58 1.19 10.50
CA MET A 315 11.77 0.36 10.71
C MET A 315 11.72 -0.96 9.94
N MET A 316 10.60 -1.28 9.29
CA MET A 316 10.53 -2.42 8.38
C MET A 316 11.49 -2.16 7.21
N PRO A 317 12.49 -3.03 6.97
CA PRO A 317 13.28 -2.94 5.75
C PRO A 317 12.35 -3.19 4.55
N LEU A 318 12.42 -2.29 3.59
CA LEU A 318 11.80 -2.46 2.28
C LEU A 318 12.46 -3.61 1.54
#